data_d7a9bee8b6625935cac5e6dcaa2a0e38
#
_entry.id   d7a9bee8b6625935cac5e6dcaa2a0e38
#
_cell.length_a   1.000
_cell.length_b   1.000
_cell.length_c   1.000
_cell.angle_alpha   90.00
_cell.angle_beta   90.00
_cell.angle_gamma   90.00
#
_symmetry.space_group_name_H-M   'P 1'
#
loop_
_entity.id
_entity.type
_entity.pdbx_description
1 polymer ?
#
loop_
_entity_poly.entity_id
_entity_poly.type
_entity_poly.pdbx_seq_one_letter_code
_entity_poly.pdbx_strand_id
1 'polypeptide(L)'
;MSPATAVIVGAGPGLGMSMAARFGREGFRVALISRSPARHEQYLKDLAAQGIDATARAADSTDPAQLKSALAEIGGEVEVVYYGPATTQPAAPLADITEIDVATAQSGFELVWPALHLVREVLPGMLERGSGGLLFAGGLSSVRPMPMLGQLALASAALRNYAVTLHAALAGRGVYAGTLTIGGLIERGDIHAMVTAAPGHFGDAAGHTLDPDELADKAWDMYRARDRAEEVFDVFSG
;
A
#
# COMPACT_ATOMS: atom_id res chain seq x y z
N MET A 1 18.20 -18.37 13.07
CA MET A 1 18.06 -17.32 12.05
C MET A 1 17.00 -16.35 12.55
N SER A 2 17.21 -15.05 12.49
CA SER A 2 16.17 -14.07 12.82
C SER A 2 15.04 -14.20 11.81
N PRO A 3 13.77 -14.01 12.23
CA PRO A 3 12.65 -14.04 11.31
C PRO A 3 12.80 -12.95 10.24
N ALA A 4 12.37 -13.27 9.02
CA ALA A 4 12.31 -12.33 7.92
C ALA A 4 11.32 -11.19 8.24
N THR A 5 11.56 -10.00 7.72
CA THR A 5 10.76 -8.81 8.04
C THR A 5 9.79 -8.46 6.91
N ALA A 6 8.52 -8.24 7.26
CA ALA A 6 7.52 -7.60 6.42
C ALA A 6 7.44 -6.10 6.78
N VAL A 7 7.76 -5.25 5.83
CA VAL A 7 7.69 -3.78 5.97
C VAL A 7 6.39 -3.26 5.40
N ILE A 8 5.62 -2.55 6.21
CA ILE A 8 4.31 -1.99 5.87
C ILE A 8 4.43 -0.47 5.75
N VAL A 9 4.54 0.03 4.52
CA VAL A 9 4.58 1.47 4.24
C VAL A 9 3.16 1.98 3.97
N GLY A 10 2.70 2.89 4.80
CA GLY A 10 1.30 3.32 4.85
C GLY A 10 0.51 2.57 5.92
N ALA A 11 1.13 2.35 7.09
CA ALA A 11 0.47 1.73 8.23
C ALA A 11 -0.67 2.64 8.73
N GLY A 12 -1.88 2.31 8.35
CA GLY A 12 -3.14 2.93 8.77
C GLY A 12 -4.12 1.89 9.32
N PRO A 13 -5.25 2.31 9.94
CA PRO A 13 -6.14 1.42 10.70
C PRO A 13 -6.92 0.40 9.84
N GLY A 14 -6.99 0.64 8.52
CA GLY A 14 -7.58 -0.31 7.55
C GLY A 14 -6.54 -1.31 7.03
N LEU A 15 -6.32 -1.30 5.71
CA LEU A 15 -5.50 -2.32 5.02
C LEU A 15 -4.06 -2.41 5.55
N GLY A 16 -3.41 -1.30 5.94
CA GLY A 16 -2.05 -1.34 6.48
C GLY A 16 -1.94 -2.24 7.72
N MET A 17 -2.86 -2.11 8.68
CA MET A 17 -2.86 -2.96 9.88
C MET A 17 -3.31 -4.40 9.59
N SER A 18 -4.22 -4.62 8.65
CA SER A 18 -4.59 -5.96 8.21
C SER A 18 -3.44 -6.70 7.53
N MET A 19 -2.67 -6.00 6.68
CA MET A 19 -1.43 -6.54 6.11
C MET A 19 -0.41 -6.90 7.20
N ALA A 20 -0.20 -5.99 8.18
CA ALA A 20 0.68 -6.23 9.32
C ALA A 20 0.28 -7.49 10.10
N ALA A 21 -1.00 -7.62 10.44
CA ALA A 21 -1.51 -8.77 11.16
C ALA A 21 -1.42 -10.06 10.33
N ARG A 22 -1.74 -9.98 9.03
CA ARG A 22 -1.71 -11.16 8.14
C ARG A 22 -0.31 -11.73 8.01
N PHE A 23 0.68 -10.90 7.66
CA PHE A 23 2.06 -11.33 7.51
C PHE A 23 2.68 -11.73 8.86
N GLY A 24 2.34 -11.02 9.95
CA GLY A 24 2.78 -11.38 11.30
C GLY A 24 2.32 -12.77 11.73
N ARG A 25 1.08 -13.14 11.45
CA ARG A 25 0.54 -14.49 11.72
C ARG A 25 1.27 -15.60 10.94
N GLU A 26 1.90 -15.25 9.82
CA GLU A 26 2.74 -16.18 9.03
C GLU A 26 4.20 -16.24 9.51
N GLY A 27 4.51 -15.61 10.64
CA GLY A 27 5.82 -15.70 11.28
C GLY A 27 6.81 -14.62 10.86
N PHE A 28 6.39 -13.60 10.11
CA PHE A 28 7.23 -12.44 9.82
C PHE A 28 7.32 -11.53 11.05
N ARG A 29 8.50 -10.95 11.28
CA ARG A 29 8.60 -9.73 12.06
C ARG A 29 7.98 -8.59 11.26
N VAL A 30 7.21 -7.73 11.89
CA VAL A 30 6.51 -6.64 11.22
C VAL A 30 7.20 -5.31 11.51
N ALA A 31 7.39 -4.49 10.48
CA ALA A 31 7.87 -3.13 10.62
C ALA A 31 6.89 -2.15 9.99
N LEU A 32 6.29 -1.30 10.81
CA LEU A 32 5.33 -0.29 10.39
C LEU A 32 6.05 1.01 10.05
N ILE A 33 5.70 1.61 8.91
CA ILE A 33 6.15 2.95 8.52
C ILE A 33 4.90 3.81 8.23
N SER A 34 4.77 4.93 8.93
CA SER A 34 3.75 5.94 8.67
C SER A 34 4.23 7.33 9.08
N ARG A 35 3.65 8.38 8.51
CA ARG A 35 4.04 9.78 8.75
C ARG A 35 3.92 10.20 10.21
N SER A 36 2.83 9.79 10.86
CA SER A 36 2.54 10.18 12.24
C SER A 36 2.78 9.02 13.20
N PRO A 37 3.52 9.21 14.30
CA PRO A 37 3.68 8.19 15.33
C PRO A 37 2.46 8.07 16.27
N ALA A 38 1.46 8.92 16.15
CA ALA A 38 0.37 9.05 17.11
C ALA A 38 -0.39 7.74 17.40
N ARG A 39 -0.43 6.82 16.43
CA ARG A 39 -1.11 5.52 16.55
C ARG A 39 -0.13 4.36 16.76
N HIS A 40 1.19 4.58 16.71
CA HIS A 40 2.17 3.49 16.75
C HIS A 40 2.07 2.67 18.02
N GLU A 41 1.94 3.31 19.18
CA GLU A 41 1.82 2.61 20.47
C GLU A 41 0.63 1.64 20.46
N GLN A 42 -0.54 2.11 19.99
CA GLN A 42 -1.74 1.28 19.92
C GLN A 42 -1.57 0.13 18.90
N TYR A 43 -1.05 0.42 17.73
CA TYR A 43 -0.81 -0.61 16.70
C TYR A 43 0.14 -1.70 17.18
N LEU A 44 1.21 -1.32 17.89
CA LEU A 44 2.15 -2.28 18.45
C LEU A 44 1.50 -3.14 19.56
N LYS A 45 0.64 -2.54 20.41
CA LYS A 45 -0.13 -3.30 21.40
C LYS A 45 -1.09 -4.29 20.75
N ASP A 46 -1.79 -3.87 19.69
CA ASP A 46 -2.75 -4.73 18.98
C ASP A 46 -2.06 -5.92 18.29
N LEU A 47 -0.87 -5.70 17.72
CA LEU A 47 -0.06 -6.78 17.14
C LEU A 47 0.54 -7.69 18.20
N ALA A 48 1.05 -7.14 19.29
CA ALA A 48 1.58 -7.93 20.42
C ALA A 48 0.50 -8.81 21.08
N ALA A 49 -0.74 -8.31 21.18
CA ALA A 49 -1.87 -9.12 21.66
C ALA A 49 -2.18 -10.33 20.78
N GLN A 50 -1.76 -10.31 19.51
CA GLN A 50 -1.85 -11.42 18.56
C GLN A 50 -0.55 -12.28 18.53
N GLY A 51 0.42 -11.99 19.40
CA GLY A 51 1.71 -12.68 19.42
C GLY A 51 2.67 -12.27 18.30
N ILE A 52 2.44 -11.14 17.65
CA ILE A 52 3.23 -10.65 16.52
C ILE A 52 4.33 -9.72 17.02
N ASP A 53 5.60 -10.03 16.68
CA ASP A 53 6.74 -9.15 16.93
C ASP A 53 6.71 -7.98 15.92
N ALA A 54 6.59 -6.76 16.41
CA ALA A 54 6.45 -5.59 15.57
C ALA A 54 7.24 -4.39 16.08
N THR A 55 7.69 -3.57 15.14
CA THR A 55 8.29 -2.26 15.39
C THR A 55 7.62 -1.20 14.54
N ALA A 56 7.75 0.08 14.92
CA ALA A 56 7.20 1.19 14.14
C ALA A 56 8.20 2.32 14.00
N ARG A 57 8.20 2.98 12.84
CA ARG A 57 9.03 4.16 12.53
C ARG A 57 8.15 5.26 11.93
N ALA A 58 8.33 6.47 12.46
CA ALA A 58 7.72 7.65 11.84
C ALA A 58 8.61 8.12 10.70
N ALA A 59 8.05 8.09 9.48
CA ALA A 59 8.72 8.61 8.29
C ALA A 59 7.68 9.02 7.25
N ASP A 60 7.93 10.14 6.60
CA ASP A 60 7.20 10.52 5.40
C ASP A 60 7.80 9.78 4.20
N SER A 61 7.02 8.90 3.58
CA SER A 61 7.47 8.12 2.43
C SER A 61 7.74 9.00 1.19
N THR A 62 7.21 10.23 1.15
CA THR A 62 7.48 11.19 0.06
C THR A 62 8.86 11.84 0.20
N ASP A 63 9.48 11.75 1.37
CA ASP A 63 10.87 12.15 1.62
C ASP A 63 11.79 10.92 1.49
N PRO A 64 12.60 10.81 0.42
CA PRO A 64 13.48 9.66 0.22
C PRO A 64 14.50 9.46 1.33
N ALA A 65 14.96 10.53 1.98
CA ALA A 65 15.95 10.44 3.06
C ALA A 65 15.32 9.85 4.33
N GLN A 66 14.11 10.28 4.69
CA GLN A 66 13.37 9.71 5.82
C GLN A 66 13.03 8.23 5.58
N LEU A 67 12.54 7.89 4.38
CA LEU A 67 12.24 6.51 4.02
C LEU A 67 13.48 5.61 4.13
N LYS A 68 14.60 6.06 3.58
CA LYS A 68 15.88 5.33 3.65
C LYS A 68 16.37 5.15 5.09
N SER A 69 16.29 6.20 5.92
CA SER A 69 16.67 6.13 7.33
C SER A 69 15.79 5.13 8.09
N ALA A 70 14.47 5.19 7.89
CA ALA A 70 13.54 4.27 8.52
C ALA A 70 13.81 2.81 8.14
N LEU A 71 14.10 2.52 6.87
CA LEU A 71 14.47 1.19 6.41
C LEU A 71 15.79 0.71 7.04
N ALA A 72 16.79 1.57 7.13
CA ALA A 72 18.08 1.24 7.77
C ALA A 72 17.90 0.94 9.26
N GLU A 73 17.07 1.69 9.97
CA GLU A 73 16.78 1.49 11.39
C GLU A 73 15.97 0.21 11.69
N ILE A 74 15.15 -0.24 10.75
CA ILE A 74 14.43 -1.52 10.88
C ILE A 74 15.44 -2.65 10.96
N GLY A 75 16.49 -2.59 10.18
CA GLY A 75 17.56 -3.60 10.15
C GLY A 75 17.05 -5.00 9.79
N GLY A 76 17.99 -5.93 9.64
CA GLY A 76 17.67 -7.30 9.30
C GLY A 76 17.26 -7.48 7.83
N GLU A 77 16.71 -8.65 7.54
CA GLU A 77 16.35 -9.05 6.19
C GLU A 77 14.91 -8.61 5.86
N VAL A 78 14.79 -7.66 4.95
CA VAL A 78 13.48 -7.24 4.41
C VAL A 78 13.07 -8.22 3.32
N GLU A 79 12.13 -9.10 3.64
CA GLU A 79 11.63 -10.11 2.71
C GLU A 79 10.37 -9.66 1.98
N VAL A 80 9.47 -8.93 2.65
CA VAL A 80 8.26 -8.42 2.02
C VAL A 80 8.11 -6.94 2.29
N VAL A 81 7.70 -6.22 1.27
CA VAL A 81 7.29 -4.82 1.39
C VAL A 81 5.87 -4.68 0.86
N TYR A 82 5.00 -4.11 1.68
CA TYR A 82 3.71 -3.59 1.25
C TYR A 82 3.79 -2.06 1.15
N TYR A 83 3.34 -1.52 0.03
CA TYR A 83 3.24 -0.09 -0.23
C TYR A 83 1.78 0.29 -0.52
N GLY A 84 1.17 1.01 0.40
CA GLY A 84 -0.22 1.46 0.27
C GLY A 84 -0.52 2.71 1.10
N PRO A 85 0.28 3.79 0.94
CA PRO A 85 -0.02 5.03 1.64
C PRO A 85 -1.31 5.63 1.10
N ALA A 86 -2.14 6.11 2.02
CA ALA A 86 -3.35 6.84 1.72
C ALA A 86 -3.37 8.15 2.52
N THR A 87 -4.11 9.12 2.04
CA THR A 87 -4.27 10.39 2.75
C THR A 87 -5.69 10.93 2.62
N THR A 88 -6.21 11.49 3.71
CA THR A 88 -7.42 12.30 3.73
C THR A 88 -7.15 13.77 3.42
N GLN A 89 -5.87 14.14 3.28
CA GLN A 89 -5.39 15.48 3.00
C GLN A 89 -4.40 15.44 1.82
N PRO A 90 -4.89 15.30 0.58
CA PRO A 90 -4.04 15.33 -0.60
C PRO A 90 -3.42 16.71 -0.77
N ALA A 91 -2.26 16.78 -1.43
CA ALA A 91 -1.54 18.04 -1.70
C ALA A 91 -2.37 19.02 -2.57
N ALA A 92 -3.24 18.47 -3.42
CA ALA A 92 -4.22 19.26 -4.18
C ALA A 92 -5.61 18.59 -4.08
N PRO A 93 -6.71 19.36 -4.11
CA PRO A 93 -8.06 18.82 -4.19
C PRO A 93 -8.20 17.88 -5.40
N LEU A 94 -9.06 16.88 -5.28
CA LEU A 94 -9.44 16.07 -6.44
C LEU A 94 -10.17 16.93 -7.45
N ALA A 95 -9.82 16.80 -8.74
CA ALA A 95 -10.42 17.51 -9.83
C ALA A 95 -10.86 16.55 -10.94
N ASP A 96 -11.85 16.94 -11.72
CA ASP A 96 -12.25 16.18 -12.91
C ASP A 96 -11.09 16.17 -13.92
N ILE A 97 -10.96 15.06 -14.66
CA ILE A 97 -9.87 14.86 -15.62
C ILE A 97 -9.81 15.95 -16.70
N THR A 98 -10.93 16.59 -17.00
CA THR A 98 -11.01 17.67 -17.99
C THR A 98 -10.54 19.02 -17.45
N GLU A 99 -10.36 19.13 -16.14
CA GLU A 99 -10.00 20.38 -15.45
C GLU A 99 -8.57 20.37 -14.87
N ILE A 100 -7.90 19.21 -14.85
CA ILE A 100 -6.55 19.12 -14.30
C ILE A 100 -5.53 19.81 -15.21
N ASP A 101 -4.64 20.59 -14.61
CA ASP A 101 -3.42 21.08 -15.24
C ASP A 101 -2.21 20.19 -14.91
N VAL A 102 -1.04 20.57 -15.43
CA VAL A 102 0.21 19.80 -15.21
C VAL A 102 0.58 19.75 -13.73
N ALA A 103 0.39 20.85 -12.98
CA ALA A 103 0.74 20.91 -11.57
C ALA A 103 -0.16 19.98 -10.74
N THR A 104 -1.46 19.99 -11.02
CA THR A 104 -2.44 19.08 -10.40
C THR A 104 -2.10 17.63 -10.73
N ALA A 105 -1.81 17.31 -11.99
CA ALA A 105 -1.37 15.97 -12.38
C ALA A 105 -0.12 15.54 -11.62
N GLN A 106 0.90 16.39 -11.51
CA GLN A 106 2.13 16.12 -10.77
C GLN A 106 1.88 15.82 -9.30
N SER A 107 0.92 16.49 -8.65
CA SER A 107 0.57 16.23 -7.25
C SER A 107 0.08 14.80 -7.01
N GLY A 108 -0.61 14.18 -7.98
CA GLY A 108 -1.00 12.78 -7.92
C GLY A 108 0.20 11.82 -7.88
N PHE A 109 1.29 12.18 -8.54
CA PHE A 109 2.49 11.34 -8.58
C PHE A 109 3.27 11.30 -7.26
N GLU A 110 2.90 12.09 -6.25
CA GLU A 110 3.39 11.91 -4.87
C GLU A 110 3.06 10.52 -4.30
N LEU A 111 2.13 9.79 -4.91
CA LEU A 111 1.87 8.39 -4.59
C LEU A 111 2.77 7.41 -5.37
N VAL A 112 3.40 7.86 -6.45
CA VAL A 112 4.20 6.99 -7.35
C VAL A 112 5.68 7.04 -7.01
N TRP A 113 6.24 8.25 -6.86
CA TRP A 113 7.68 8.41 -6.63
C TRP A 113 8.21 7.66 -5.40
N PRO A 114 7.50 7.67 -4.25
CA PRO A 114 7.95 6.92 -3.07
C PRO A 114 8.01 5.41 -3.31
N ALA A 115 7.11 4.85 -4.13
CA ALA A 115 7.17 3.43 -4.49
C ALA A 115 8.47 3.10 -5.23
N LEU A 116 8.90 3.96 -6.16
CA LEU A 116 10.16 3.79 -6.88
C LEU A 116 11.37 3.88 -5.93
N HIS A 117 11.37 4.86 -5.02
CA HIS A 117 12.43 5.01 -4.02
C HIS A 117 12.50 3.78 -3.11
N LEU A 118 11.35 3.30 -2.61
CA LEU A 118 11.25 2.12 -1.77
C LEU A 118 11.83 0.88 -2.47
N VAL A 119 11.41 0.63 -3.70
CA VAL A 119 11.92 -0.52 -4.49
C VAL A 119 13.42 -0.43 -4.71
N ARG A 120 13.96 0.73 -5.02
CA ARG A 120 15.42 0.93 -5.18
C ARG A 120 16.22 0.63 -3.93
N GLU A 121 15.67 0.86 -2.75
CA GLU A 121 16.34 0.56 -1.49
C GLU A 121 16.31 -0.93 -1.14
N VAL A 122 15.20 -1.65 -1.43
CA VAL A 122 15.02 -3.03 -0.98
C VAL A 122 15.34 -4.10 -2.03
N LEU A 123 15.10 -3.81 -3.30
CA LEU A 123 15.22 -4.78 -4.39
C LEU A 123 16.64 -5.36 -4.57
N PRO A 124 17.73 -4.60 -4.43
CA PRO A 124 19.08 -5.17 -4.57
C PRO A 124 19.32 -6.34 -3.60
N GLY A 125 18.99 -6.18 -2.32
CA GLY A 125 19.12 -7.25 -1.33
C GLY A 125 18.21 -8.46 -1.59
N MET A 126 16.98 -8.22 -2.07
CA MET A 126 16.06 -9.30 -2.48
C MET A 126 16.62 -10.10 -3.65
N LEU A 127 17.20 -9.43 -4.64
CA LEU A 127 17.81 -10.06 -5.81
C LEU A 127 19.05 -10.88 -5.45
N GLU A 128 19.89 -10.35 -4.55
CA GLU A 128 21.09 -11.05 -4.06
C GLU A 128 20.72 -12.36 -3.36
N ARG A 129 19.65 -12.36 -2.58
CA ARG A 129 19.14 -13.56 -1.91
C ARG A 129 18.34 -14.48 -2.82
N GLY A 130 17.85 -13.97 -3.95
CA GLY A 130 16.89 -14.70 -4.79
C GLY A 130 15.53 -14.90 -4.12
N SER A 131 15.15 -14.03 -3.18
CA SER A 131 13.90 -14.09 -2.43
C SER A 131 13.39 -12.69 -2.10
N GLY A 132 12.07 -12.50 -2.19
CA GLY A 132 11.43 -11.24 -1.82
C GLY A 132 10.02 -11.07 -2.38
N GLY A 133 9.30 -10.08 -1.84
CA GLY A 133 7.97 -9.71 -2.29
C GLY A 133 7.72 -8.21 -2.22
N LEU A 134 7.19 -7.65 -3.31
CA LEU A 134 6.81 -6.26 -3.46
C LEU A 134 5.30 -6.20 -3.74
N LEU A 135 4.52 -5.71 -2.80
CA LEU A 135 3.06 -5.60 -2.90
C LEU A 135 2.63 -4.14 -2.91
N PHE A 136 1.84 -3.77 -3.88
CA PHE A 136 1.36 -2.39 -4.05
C PHE A 136 -0.16 -2.35 -3.93
N ALA A 137 -0.70 -1.31 -3.29
CA ALA A 137 -2.12 -1.01 -3.32
C ALA A 137 -2.38 0.21 -4.20
N GLY A 138 -3.26 0.06 -5.17
CA GLY A 138 -3.67 1.12 -6.09
C GLY A 138 -5.19 1.18 -6.22
N GLY A 139 -5.67 2.21 -6.93
CA GLY A 139 -7.09 2.44 -7.12
C GLY A 139 -7.64 1.83 -8.40
N LEU A 140 -8.94 1.48 -8.39
CA LEU A 140 -9.69 0.97 -9.54
C LEU A 140 -9.65 1.92 -10.74
N SER A 141 -9.45 3.23 -10.51
CA SER A 141 -9.29 4.24 -11.58
C SER A 141 -8.10 3.96 -12.50
N SER A 142 -7.21 3.04 -12.15
CA SER A 142 -6.13 2.55 -13.01
C SER A 142 -6.59 1.68 -14.18
N VAL A 143 -7.78 1.09 -14.09
CA VAL A 143 -8.35 0.15 -15.09
C VAL A 143 -9.77 0.53 -15.52
N ARG A 144 -10.49 1.29 -14.69
CA ARG A 144 -11.85 1.75 -14.94
C ARG A 144 -11.86 3.28 -15.05
N PRO A 145 -12.39 3.87 -16.12
CA PRO A 145 -12.50 5.33 -16.22
C PRO A 145 -13.33 5.91 -15.08
N MET A 146 -12.72 6.82 -14.31
CA MET A 146 -13.36 7.55 -13.21
C MET A 146 -13.00 9.05 -13.36
N PRO A 147 -13.72 9.82 -14.19
CA PRO A 147 -13.35 11.19 -14.56
C PRO A 147 -13.11 12.11 -13.34
N MET A 148 -13.93 11.99 -12.31
CA MET A 148 -13.82 12.77 -11.07
C MET A 148 -12.54 12.55 -10.26
N LEU A 149 -11.75 11.52 -10.58
CA LEU A 149 -10.50 11.20 -9.89
C LEU A 149 -9.25 11.65 -10.68
N GLY A 150 -9.36 12.60 -11.58
CA GLY A 150 -8.35 13.12 -12.49
C GLY A 150 -6.89 12.75 -12.20
N GLN A 151 -6.23 13.48 -11.30
CA GLN A 151 -4.82 13.22 -10.96
C GLN A 151 -4.58 11.84 -10.34
N LEU A 152 -5.56 11.31 -9.58
CA LEU A 152 -5.43 9.96 -8.99
C LEU A 152 -5.56 8.87 -10.04
N ALA A 153 -6.37 9.06 -11.09
CA ALA A 153 -6.49 8.09 -12.17
C ALA A 153 -5.15 7.94 -12.90
N LEU A 154 -4.46 9.05 -13.19
CA LEU A 154 -3.14 9.05 -13.80
C LEU A 154 -2.10 8.35 -12.90
N ALA A 155 -2.05 8.72 -11.63
CA ALA A 155 -1.11 8.16 -10.67
C ALA A 155 -1.35 6.67 -10.40
N SER A 156 -2.61 6.27 -10.24
CA SER A 156 -2.99 4.87 -10.05
C SER A 156 -2.62 4.01 -11.26
N ALA A 157 -2.84 4.52 -12.48
CA ALA A 157 -2.44 3.82 -13.70
C ALA A 157 -0.91 3.66 -13.80
N ALA A 158 -0.16 4.70 -13.44
CA ALA A 158 1.30 4.64 -13.41
C ALA A 158 1.82 3.63 -12.39
N LEU A 159 1.30 3.65 -11.15
CA LEU A 159 1.71 2.73 -10.09
C LEU A 159 1.36 1.28 -10.45
N ARG A 160 0.15 1.05 -10.97
CA ARG A 160 -0.30 -0.26 -11.44
C ARG A 160 0.64 -0.80 -12.53
N ASN A 161 0.89 -0.01 -13.58
CA ASN A 161 1.76 -0.44 -14.67
C ASN A 161 3.19 -0.69 -14.19
N TYR A 162 3.69 0.09 -13.24
CA TYR A 162 4.98 -0.14 -12.61
C TYR A 162 5.03 -1.51 -11.91
N ALA A 163 4.03 -1.84 -11.09
CA ALA A 163 3.95 -3.11 -10.37
C ALA A 163 3.89 -4.33 -11.32
N VAL A 164 3.03 -4.26 -12.35
CA VAL A 164 2.88 -5.33 -13.34
C VAL A 164 4.15 -5.49 -14.20
N THR A 165 4.83 -4.40 -14.55
CA THR A 165 6.09 -4.43 -15.27
C THR A 165 7.22 -5.00 -14.41
N LEU A 166 7.25 -4.67 -13.10
CA LEU A 166 8.18 -5.31 -12.15
C LEU A 166 7.93 -6.81 -12.06
N HIS A 167 6.67 -7.25 -11.98
CA HIS A 167 6.33 -8.67 -11.97
C HIS A 167 6.97 -9.41 -13.18
N ALA A 168 6.79 -8.87 -14.37
CA ALA A 168 7.36 -9.46 -15.59
C ALA A 168 8.90 -9.43 -15.57
N ALA A 169 9.52 -8.33 -15.14
CA ALA A 169 10.97 -8.17 -15.10
C ALA A 169 11.65 -9.05 -14.03
N LEU A 170 10.93 -9.43 -12.97
CA LEU A 170 11.42 -10.24 -11.86
C LEU A 170 11.13 -11.75 -12.04
N ALA A 171 10.41 -12.13 -13.11
CA ALA A 171 10.10 -13.52 -13.41
C ALA A 171 11.39 -14.37 -13.46
N GLY A 172 11.40 -15.49 -12.71
CA GLY A 172 12.56 -16.38 -12.61
C GLY A 172 13.72 -15.86 -11.76
N ARG A 173 13.59 -14.67 -11.14
CA ARG A 173 14.64 -14.07 -10.28
C ARG A 173 14.41 -14.28 -8.79
N GLY A 174 13.41 -15.06 -8.40
CA GLY A 174 13.08 -15.36 -7.02
C GLY A 174 12.37 -14.21 -6.26
N VAL A 175 12.16 -13.05 -6.87
CA VAL A 175 11.45 -11.92 -6.29
C VAL A 175 10.09 -11.77 -6.95
N TYR A 176 9.05 -11.61 -6.15
CA TYR A 176 7.67 -11.39 -6.60
C TYR A 176 7.33 -9.90 -6.56
N ALA A 177 6.53 -9.43 -7.51
CA ALA A 177 5.86 -8.14 -7.44
C ALA A 177 4.39 -8.31 -7.79
N GLY A 178 3.48 -7.63 -7.09
CA GLY A 178 2.06 -7.69 -7.36
C GLY A 178 1.32 -6.45 -6.90
N THR A 179 0.11 -6.22 -7.45
CA THR A 179 -0.73 -5.09 -7.09
C THR A 179 -2.15 -5.50 -6.76
N LEU A 180 -2.72 -4.86 -5.75
CA LEU A 180 -4.13 -4.88 -5.40
C LEU A 180 -4.77 -3.65 -6.04
N THR A 181 -5.67 -3.84 -7.00
CA THR A 181 -6.41 -2.76 -7.65
C THR A 181 -7.78 -2.65 -6.98
N ILE A 182 -7.94 -1.60 -6.16
CA ILE A 182 -9.01 -1.52 -5.15
C ILE A 182 -10.06 -0.51 -5.59
N GLY A 183 -11.29 -0.98 -5.76
CA GLY A 183 -12.47 -0.22 -6.09
C GLY A 183 -13.55 -0.37 -5.03
N GLY A 184 -13.41 0.37 -3.94
CA GLY A 184 -14.30 0.42 -2.80
C GLY A 184 -13.65 1.13 -1.63
N LEU A 185 -14.44 1.47 -0.61
CA LEU A 185 -13.95 2.04 0.64
C LEU A 185 -13.42 0.91 1.52
N ILE A 186 -12.16 1.00 1.90
CA ILE A 186 -11.55 0.04 2.82
C ILE A 186 -12.05 0.32 4.23
N GLU A 187 -12.81 -0.62 4.80
CA GLU A 187 -13.36 -0.53 6.15
C GLU A 187 -12.28 -0.25 7.20
N ARG A 188 -12.66 0.36 8.29
CA ARG A 188 -11.75 0.77 9.39
C ARG A 188 -10.73 1.84 8.95
N GLY A 189 -10.57 2.13 7.65
CA GLY A 189 -9.65 3.12 7.13
C GLY A 189 -10.08 4.57 7.38
N ASP A 190 -9.12 5.50 7.40
CA ASP A 190 -9.40 6.92 7.64
C ASP A 190 -10.28 7.53 6.53
N ILE A 191 -10.12 7.09 5.27
CA ILE A 191 -10.98 7.52 4.16
C ILE A 191 -12.41 7.01 4.35
N HIS A 192 -12.58 5.76 4.76
CA HIS A 192 -13.90 5.20 5.08
C HIS A 192 -14.57 6.00 6.20
N ALA A 193 -13.85 6.29 7.29
CA ALA A 193 -14.37 7.10 8.38
C ALA A 193 -14.77 8.51 7.92
N MET A 194 -13.97 9.15 7.07
CA MET A 194 -14.26 10.47 6.51
C MET A 194 -15.52 10.46 5.63
N VAL A 195 -15.65 9.49 4.74
CA VAL A 195 -16.82 9.36 3.85
C VAL A 195 -18.08 9.07 4.64
N THR A 196 -18.02 8.17 5.62
CA THR A 196 -19.15 7.81 6.48
C THR A 196 -19.60 8.98 7.35
N ALA A 197 -18.69 9.85 7.77
CA ALA A 197 -19.03 11.06 8.54
C ALA A 197 -19.70 12.16 7.72
N ALA A 198 -19.61 12.12 6.36
CA ALA A 198 -20.19 13.12 5.48
C ALA A 198 -20.93 12.48 4.28
N PRO A 199 -21.99 11.68 4.51
CA PRO A 199 -22.63 10.86 3.47
C PRO A 199 -23.20 11.67 2.30
N GLY A 200 -23.56 12.94 2.50
CA GLY A 200 -24.09 13.81 1.44
C GLY A 200 -23.02 14.33 0.45
N HIS A 201 -21.73 14.17 0.74
CA HIS A 201 -20.65 14.68 -0.11
C HIS A 201 -20.10 13.67 -1.11
N PHE A 202 -20.30 12.37 -0.85
CA PHE A 202 -19.64 11.29 -1.59
C PHE A 202 -20.62 10.35 -2.30
N GLY A 203 -21.89 10.74 -2.42
CA GLY A 203 -22.93 9.93 -3.07
C GLY A 203 -23.05 8.54 -2.44
N ASP A 204 -23.24 7.52 -3.28
CA ASP A 204 -23.41 6.13 -2.83
C ASP A 204 -22.10 5.43 -2.39
N ALA A 205 -20.97 6.14 -2.38
CA ALA A 205 -19.69 5.52 -2.07
C ALA A 205 -19.66 4.87 -0.66
N ALA A 206 -20.41 5.42 0.30
CA ALA A 206 -20.47 4.91 1.67
C ALA A 206 -20.99 3.46 1.78
N GLY A 207 -21.80 3.00 0.81
CA GLY A 207 -22.34 1.64 0.76
C GLY A 207 -21.43 0.62 0.06
N HIS A 208 -20.32 1.07 -0.53
CA HIS A 208 -19.42 0.23 -1.32
C HIS A 208 -18.11 0.00 -0.56
N THR A 209 -18.15 -0.95 0.38
CA THR A 209 -17.03 -1.23 1.29
C THR A 209 -16.32 -2.54 0.97
N LEU A 210 -15.07 -2.65 1.40
CA LEU A 210 -14.23 -3.84 1.32
C LEU A 210 -13.62 -4.12 2.69
N ASP A 211 -13.69 -5.37 3.14
CA ASP A 211 -13.01 -5.81 4.35
C ASP A 211 -11.49 -5.84 4.12
N PRO A 212 -10.72 -5.06 4.88
CA PRO A 212 -9.27 -5.05 4.74
C PRO A 212 -8.60 -6.37 5.12
N ASP A 213 -9.23 -7.24 5.90
CA ASP A 213 -8.67 -8.55 6.23
C ASP A 213 -8.78 -9.49 5.03
N GLU A 214 -9.88 -9.46 4.27
CA GLU A 214 -10.00 -10.21 3.01
C GLU A 214 -9.00 -9.71 1.96
N LEU A 215 -8.78 -8.40 1.87
CA LEU A 215 -7.76 -7.83 0.98
C LEU A 215 -6.35 -8.32 1.37
N ALA A 216 -6.04 -8.37 2.66
CA ALA A 216 -4.75 -8.84 3.15
C ALA A 216 -4.56 -10.34 2.93
N ASP A 217 -5.60 -11.15 3.07
CA ASP A 217 -5.58 -12.58 2.76
C ASP A 217 -5.28 -12.80 1.26
N LYS A 218 -5.92 -12.06 0.37
CA LYS A 218 -5.64 -12.12 -1.07
C LYS A 218 -4.22 -11.67 -1.41
N ALA A 219 -3.71 -10.63 -0.75
CA ALA A 219 -2.32 -10.21 -0.93
C ALA A 219 -1.33 -11.30 -0.50
N TRP A 220 -1.61 -12.00 0.60
CA TRP A 220 -0.84 -13.15 1.04
C TRP A 220 -0.89 -14.30 0.03
N ASP A 221 -2.08 -14.64 -0.48
CA ASP A 221 -2.26 -15.68 -1.50
C ASP A 221 -1.45 -15.37 -2.75
N MET A 222 -1.48 -14.12 -3.23
CA MET A 222 -0.69 -13.65 -4.37
C MET A 222 0.81 -13.81 -4.12
N TYR A 223 1.29 -13.37 -2.96
CA TYR A 223 2.70 -13.47 -2.56
C TYR A 223 3.16 -14.94 -2.50
N ARG A 224 2.32 -15.83 -2.00
CA ARG A 224 2.62 -17.26 -1.87
C ARG A 224 2.57 -18.00 -3.20
N ALA A 225 1.52 -17.78 -3.98
CA ALA A 225 1.32 -18.48 -5.24
C ALA A 225 2.22 -17.92 -6.37
N ARG A 226 2.47 -16.61 -6.38
CA ARG A 226 3.29 -15.90 -7.40
C ARG A 226 2.80 -16.14 -8.83
N ASP A 227 1.52 -16.44 -9.01
CA ASP A 227 0.91 -16.91 -10.27
C ASP A 227 0.26 -15.78 -11.08
N ARG A 228 0.10 -14.60 -10.48
CA ARG A 228 -0.50 -13.42 -11.10
C ARG A 228 0.14 -12.12 -10.60
N ALA A 229 0.08 -11.09 -11.44
CA ALA A 229 0.62 -9.77 -11.13
C ALA A 229 -0.41 -8.86 -10.42
N GLU A 230 -1.69 -9.20 -10.48
CA GLU A 230 -2.76 -8.32 -10.04
C GLU A 230 -3.96 -9.08 -9.49
N GLU A 231 -4.60 -8.50 -8.48
CA GLU A 231 -5.95 -8.85 -8.03
C GLU A 231 -6.81 -7.58 -8.04
N VAL A 232 -7.99 -7.66 -8.67
CA VAL A 232 -8.91 -6.53 -8.81
C VAL A 232 -10.11 -6.74 -7.91
N PHE A 233 -10.38 -5.76 -7.06
CA PHE A 233 -11.53 -5.69 -6.18
C PHE A 233 -12.44 -4.56 -6.67
N ASP A 234 -13.60 -4.89 -7.24
CA ASP A 234 -14.54 -3.92 -7.78
C ASP A 234 -15.94 -4.16 -7.21
N VAL A 235 -16.29 -3.40 -6.18
CA VAL A 235 -17.65 -3.45 -5.56
C VAL A 235 -18.67 -2.58 -6.27
N PHE A 236 -18.26 -1.88 -7.35
CA PHE A 236 -19.15 -1.07 -8.18
C PHE A 236 -19.67 -1.82 -9.42
N SER A 237 -19.09 -2.99 -9.71
CA SER A 237 -19.54 -3.89 -10.77
C SER A 237 -20.54 -4.89 -10.18
N GLY A 238 -21.78 -4.49 -10.04
CA GLY A 238 -22.92 -5.34 -9.65
C GLY A 238 -23.87 -5.49 -10.81
#